data_3ab2f516464d1239d81221bebb9a4d3a
#
_entry.id   3ab2f516464d1239d81221bebb9a4d3a
#
_cell.length_a   1.000
_cell.length_b   1.000
_cell.length_c   1.000
_cell.angle_alpha   90.00
_cell.angle_beta   90.00
_cell.angle_gamma   90.00
#
_symmetry.space_group_name_H-M   'P 1'
#
loop_
_entity.id
_entity.type
_entity.pdbx_description
1 polymer ?
#
loop_
_entity_poly.entity_id
_entity_poly.type
_entity_poly.pdbx_seq_one_letter_code
_entity_poly.pdbx_strand_id
1 'polypeptide(L)'
;MSESIKQLAVRTALALGAGAVRVTSARADAESRRRMQAAFARRDFLCWSYDDEYARRASDPGELCAGARSVLCIALPYATPAPPAGKLHGRVSNYAWSADYHRRLRTLLDAVAHTIDEAAGERVTAVACDTRPLAERALAARAGLGWVGKHTNLITPGLGSFVFLGEVVTTLELPPDESIAKTCGSCVRCVEACPTGALRGDYTIDANRCISDLTQRTDTIPSAMRPLIGDWVWGCDICQLVCPPTRDAGARGGARWAPANPEAGRPGLVDLLRLRSGAFKDRFRLTAMGWRGAAVLRRNAAVALGNALDRSTVGPLAESLCRDPHPMVRGHAAWALGRIGSPAAVAALHGQSDVEPSEEVRAEISMALQPFKPSPSGMLD
;
A
#
# COMPACT_ATOMS: atom_id res chain seq x y z
N MET A 1 18.22 -19.96 35.70
CA MET A 1 18.83 -19.97 34.36
C MET A 1 18.70 -18.57 33.79
N SER A 2 19.80 -17.94 33.34
CA SER A 2 19.73 -16.63 32.71
C SER A 2 18.97 -16.74 31.40
N GLU A 3 18.07 -15.76 31.12
CA GLU A 3 17.33 -15.69 29.90
C GLU A 3 18.26 -15.44 28.71
N SER A 4 18.05 -16.13 27.59
CA SER A 4 18.85 -15.88 26.38
C SER A 4 18.50 -14.53 25.73
N ILE A 5 19.46 -13.90 25.05
CA ILE A 5 19.24 -12.63 24.33
C ILE A 5 18.04 -12.74 23.36
N LYS A 6 17.90 -13.87 22.67
CA LYS A 6 16.73 -14.13 21.80
C LYS A 6 15.41 -14.06 22.59
N GLN A 7 15.33 -14.74 23.74
CA GLN A 7 14.10 -14.75 24.57
C GLN A 7 13.79 -13.35 25.09
N LEU A 8 14.79 -12.61 25.54
CA LEU A 8 14.66 -11.24 26.01
C LEU A 8 14.12 -10.32 24.90
N ALA A 9 14.71 -10.37 23.71
CA ALA A 9 14.29 -9.59 22.56
C ALA A 9 12.83 -9.92 22.12
N VAL A 10 12.47 -11.20 22.08
CA VAL A 10 11.11 -11.65 21.75
C VAL A 10 10.11 -11.14 22.79
N ARG A 11 10.41 -11.28 24.07
CA ARG A 11 9.54 -10.79 25.16
C ARG A 11 9.36 -9.27 25.07
N THR A 12 10.42 -8.50 24.84
CA THR A 12 10.37 -7.05 24.68
C THR A 12 9.44 -6.68 23.52
N ALA A 13 9.60 -7.29 22.35
CA ALA A 13 8.75 -7.02 21.19
C ALA A 13 7.27 -7.32 21.45
N LEU A 14 6.97 -8.48 22.06
CA LEU A 14 5.59 -8.88 22.40
C LEU A 14 4.96 -7.94 23.43
N ALA A 15 5.71 -7.50 24.45
CA ALA A 15 5.25 -6.53 25.44
C ALA A 15 4.91 -5.16 24.80
N LEU A 16 5.60 -4.78 23.74
CA LEU A 16 5.36 -3.56 22.97
C LEU A 16 4.26 -3.70 21.89
N GLY A 17 3.62 -4.86 21.80
CA GLY A 17 2.46 -5.09 20.96
C GLY A 17 2.74 -5.81 19.63
N ALA A 18 3.94 -6.35 19.43
CA ALA A 18 4.16 -7.28 18.33
C ALA A 18 3.20 -8.47 18.44
N GLY A 19 2.66 -8.89 17.28
CA GLY A 19 1.79 -10.07 17.23
C GLY A 19 2.58 -11.37 17.09
N ALA A 20 3.76 -11.31 16.48
CA ALA A 20 4.68 -12.42 16.33
C ALA A 20 6.12 -11.93 16.10
N VAL A 21 7.08 -12.72 16.55
CA VAL A 21 8.52 -12.49 16.36
C VAL A 21 9.19 -13.79 16.00
N ARG A 22 10.07 -13.80 15.00
CA ARG A 22 10.85 -14.96 14.58
C ARG A 22 12.25 -14.55 14.16
N VAL A 23 13.18 -15.45 14.24
CA VAL A 23 14.58 -15.25 13.92
C VAL A 23 14.98 -16.08 12.70
N THR A 24 15.77 -15.50 11.80
CA THR A 24 16.41 -16.21 10.69
C THR A 24 17.88 -15.81 10.58
N SER A 25 18.67 -16.56 9.81
CA SER A 25 20.04 -16.18 9.52
C SER A 25 20.10 -14.91 8.65
N ALA A 26 21.14 -14.10 8.79
CA ALA A 26 21.38 -12.93 7.93
C ALA A 26 22.04 -13.29 6.59
N ARG A 27 22.03 -14.57 6.18
CA ARG A 27 22.56 -14.99 4.90
C ARG A 27 21.85 -14.31 3.75
N ALA A 28 22.61 -13.80 2.77
CA ALA A 28 22.10 -13.23 1.54
C ALA A 28 21.15 -14.21 0.81
N ASP A 29 20.07 -13.68 0.25
CA ASP A 29 19.00 -14.44 -0.39
C ASP A 29 19.07 -14.30 -1.91
N ALA A 30 19.83 -15.22 -2.55
CA ALA A 30 19.98 -15.23 -4.00
C ALA A 30 18.66 -15.45 -4.76
N GLU A 31 17.68 -16.15 -4.15
CA GLU A 31 16.36 -16.35 -4.77
C GLU A 31 15.55 -15.05 -4.78
N SER A 32 15.49 -14.32 -3.67
CA SER A 32 14.86 -13.02 -3.62
C SER A 32 15.49 -12.04 -4.62
N ARG A 33 16.82 -12.04 -4.74
CA ARG A 33 17.52 -11.22 -5.74
C ARG A 33 17.08 -11.55 -7.16
N ARG A 34 17.09 -12.83 -7.55
CA ARG A 34 16.65 -13.27 -8.89
C ARG A 34 15.20 -12.87 -9.17
N ARG A 35 14.29 -13.03 -8.18
CA ARG A 35 12.89 -12.64 -8.32
C ARG A 35 12.70 -11.15 -8.53
N MET A 36 13.44 -10.30 -7.81
CA MET A 36 13.43 -8.85 -8.00
C MET A 36 13.94 -8.49 -9.40
N GLN A 37 15.09 -9.03 -9.81
CA GLN A 37 15.65 -8.81 -11.15
C GLN A 37 14.68 -9.23 -12.26
N ALA A 38 14.02 -10.38 -12.12
CA ALA A 38 13.00 -10.82 -13.06
C ALA A 38 11.80 -9.89 -13.13
N ALA A 39 11.35 -9.32 -11.99
CA ALA A 39 10.26 -8.35 -11.95
C ALA A 39 10.67 -7.01 -12.60
N PHE A 40 11.91 -6.56 -12.39
CA PHE A 40 12.45 -5.34 -13.02
C PHE A 40 12.60 -5.52 -14.54
N ALA A 41 13.09 -6.68 -14.99
CA ALA A 41 13.18 -7.01 -16.40
C ALA A 41 11.80 -7.05 -17.10
N ARG A 42 10.73 -7.48 -16.39
CA ARG A 42 9.35 -7.40 -16.88
C ARG A 42 8.76 -6.00 -16.80
N ARG A 43 9.47 -5.01 -16.22
CA ARG A 43 9.00 -3.65 -15.99
C ARG A 43 7.73 -3.59 -15.10
N ASP A 44 7.65 -4.46 -14.13
CA ASP A 44 6.50 -4.57 -13.21
C ASP A 44 6.32 -3.35 -12.28
N PHE A 45 7.33 -2.44 -12.22
CA PHE A 45 7.42 -1.31 -11.29
C PHE A 45 7.87 -0.02 -12.00
N LEU A 46 7.15 0.42 -13.03
CA LEU A 46 7.58 1.56 -13.87
C LEU A 46 7.73 2.88 -13.13
N CYS A 47 6.97 3.09 -12.06
CA CYS A 47 7.00 4.33 -11.28
C CYS A 47 8.06 4.36 -10.18
N TRP A 48 8.85 3.29 -10.05
CA TRP A 48 9.88 3.14 -9.05
C TRP A 48 11.23 2.91 -9.70
N SER A 49 12.24 3.63 -9.21
CA SER A 49 13.63 3.49 -9.71
C SER A 49 14.31 2.28 -9.07
N TYR A 50 13.82 1.08 -9.40
CA TYR A 50 14.41 -0.18 -8.96
C TYR A 50 15.36 -0.73 -10.04
N ASP A 51 16.55 -1.13 -9.61
CA ASP A 51 17.61 -1.65 -10.45
C ASP A 51 18.32 -2.86 -9.82
N ASP A 52 19.33 -3.38 -10.48
CA ASP A 52 20.12 -4.52 -9.99
C ASP A 52 20.87 -4.21 -8.69
N GLU A 53 21.27 -2.97 -8.47
CA GLU A 53 21.91 -2.54 -7.23
C GLU A 53 20.92 -2.56 -6.07
N TYR A 54 19.67 -2.10 -6.31
CA TYR A 54 18.60 -2.24 -5.33
C TYR A 54 18.34 -3.72 -5.00
N ALA A 55 18.24 -4.61 -6.02
CA ALA A 55 18.02 -6.02 -5.80
C ALA A 55 19.15 -6.67 -4.99
N ARG A 56 20.40 -6.27 -5.24
CA ARG A 56 21.58 -6.74 -4.51
C ARG A 56 21.50 -6.34 -3.04
N ARG A 57 21.27 -5.07 -2.77
CA ARG A 57 21.20 -4.52 -1.40
C ARG A 57 20.01 -5.09 -0.63
N ALA A 58 18.84 -5.16 -1.26
CA ALA A 58 17.63 -5.65 -0.62
C ALA A 58 17.67 -7.14 -0.27
N SER A 59 18.48 -7.92 -0.96
CA SER A 59 18.63 -9.36 -0.71
C SER A 59 19.74 -9.73 0.28
N ASP A 60 20.50 -8.76 0.76
CA ASP A 60 21.63 -9.00 1.68
C ASP A 60 21.52 -8.15 2.96
N PRO A 61 21.10 -8.72 4.10
CA PRO A 61 21.09 -7.99 5.36
C PRO A 61 22.47 -7.46 5.80
N GLY A 62 23.57 -7.98 5.29
CA GLY A 62 24.93 -7.49 5.54
C GLY A 62 25.16 -6.06 5.02
N GLU A 63 24.41 -5.63 4.02
CA GLU A 63 24.42 -4.25 3.52
C GLU A 63 23.83 -3.24 4.52
N LEU A 64 22.96 -3.70 5.41
CA LEU A 64 22.39 -2.87 6.46
C LEU A 64 23.23 -2.88 7.75
N CYS A 65 23.83 -4.03 8.08
CA CYS A 65 24.63 -4.25 9.26
C CYS A 65 25.85 -5.13 8.88
N ALA A 66 27.02 -4.52 8.77
CA ALA A 66 28.25 -5.24 8.44
C ALA A 66 28.52 -6.34 9.47
N GLY A 67 28.82 -7.55 9.00
CA GLY A 67 29.00 -8.71 9.86
C GLY A 67 27.71 -9.31 10.41
N ALA A 68 26.54 -8.96 9.87
CA ALA A 68 25.25 -9.53 10.28
C ALA A 68 25.24 -11.06 10.24
N ARG A 69 24.73 -11.68 11.31
CA ARG A 69 24.58 -13.14 11.45
C ARG A 69 23.12 -13.56 11.60
N SER A 70 22.29 -12.71 12.19
CA SER A 70 20.87 -13.00 12.41
C SER A 70 19.97 -11.81 12.10
N VAL A 71 18.72 -12.11 11.77
CA VAL A 71 17.63 -11.13 11.57
C VAL A 71 16.44 -11.55 12.40
N LEU A 72 15.99 -10.66 13.29
CA LEU A 72 14.69 -10.79 13.96
C LEU A 72 13.64 -10.14 13.07
N CYS A 73 12.65 -10.91 12.63
CA CYS A 73 11.50 -10.43 11.87
C CYS A 73 10.29 -10.29 12.79
N ILE A 74 9.68 -9.12 12.80
CA ILE A 74 8.59 -8.74 13.70
C ILE A 74 7.34 -8.42 12.89
N ALA A 75 6.21 -9.01 13.26
CA ALA A 75 4.90 -8.67 12.71
C ALA A 75 4.10 -7.83 13.71
N LEU A 76 3.73 -6.61 13.31
CA LEU A 76 2.87 -5.72 14.08
C LEU A 76 1.48 -5.69 13.44
N PRO A 77 0.43 -6.31 14.03
CA PRO A 77 -0.90 -6.35 13.44
C PRO A 77 -1.57 -4.97 13.45
N TYR A 78 -2.30 -4.64 12.35
CA TYR A 78 -3.00 -3.36 12.22
C TYR A 78 -4.46 -3.47 11.80
N ALA A 79 -4.99 -4.66 11.60
CA ALA A 79 -6.38 -4.85 11.19
C ALA A 79 -7.36 -4.09 12.09
N THR A 80 -8.15 -3.19 11.51
CA THR A 80 -9.16 -2.41 12.20
C THR A 80 -10.49 -2.54 11.45
N PRO A 81 -11.64 -2.69 12.13
CA PRO A 81 -12.94 -2.75 11.49
C PRO A 81 -13.22 -1.50 10.64
N ALA A 82 -13.76 -1.72 9.44
CA ALA A 82 -14.08 -0.61 8.55
C ALA A 82 -15.21 0.24 9.14
N PRO A 83 -15.11 1.59 9.09
CA PRO A 83 -16.22 2.45 9.43
C PRO A 83 -17.38 2.29 8.45
N PRO A 84 -18.63 2.63 8.84
CA PRO A 84 -19.77 2.58 7.95
C PRO A 84 -19.52 3.34 6.65
N ALA A 85 -19.99 2.79 5.52
CA ALA A 85 -19.91 3.47 4.24
C ALA A 85 -20.99 4.55 4.15
N GLY A 86 -20.58 5.79 3.85
CA GLY A 86 -21.48 6.88 3.48
C GLY A 86 -21.63 7.01 1.96
N LYS A 87 -22.68 7.68 1.50
CA LYS A 87 -22.79 8.06 0.09
C LYS A 87 -21.65 9.02 -0.27
N LEU A 88 -21.02 8.81 -1.42
CA LEU A 88 -19.89 9.63 -1.89
C LEU A 88 -18.70 9.67 -0.90
N HIS A 89 -18.45 8.56 -0.21
CA HIS A 89 -17.25 8.36 0.58
C HIS A 89 -16.29 7.44 -0.15
N GLY A 90 -14.98 7.80 -0.10
CA GLY A 90 -13.91 6.98 -0.67
C GLY A 90 -13.48 5.87 0.26
N ARG A 91 -12.68 4.94 -0.24
CA ARG A 91 -11.96 3.93 0.54
C ARG A 91 -10.49 4.29 0.65
N VAL A 92 -9.97 4.15 1.86
CA VAL A 92 -8.54 4.18 2.17
C VAL A 92 -8.14 2.79 2.65
N SER A 93 -6.97 2.31 2.27
CA SER A 93 -6.44 1.04 2.79
C SER A 93 -6.22 1.11 4.31
N ASN A 94 -6.51 0.03 4.99
CA ASN A 94 -6.55 -0.08 6.45
C ASN A 94 -5.25 0.41 7.13
N TYR A 95 -4.08 0.17 6.49
CA TYR A 95 -2.79 0.58 7.04
C TYR A 95 -2.64 2.10 7.20
N ALA A 96 -3.42 2.90 6.48
CA ALA A 96 -3.32 4.36 6.46
C ALA A 96 -4.40 5.08 7.29
N TRP A 97 -5.23 4.36 8.08
CA TRP A 97 -6.28 4.96 8.88
C TRP A 97 -5.79 5.61 10.18
N SER A 98 -4.59 5.31 10.61
CA SER A 98 -4.00 5.81 11.85
C SER A 98 -2.85 6.76 11.59
N ALA A 99 -2.19 7.19 12.66
CA ALA A 99 -0.90 7.84 12.56
C ALA A 99 0.10 6.97 11.79
N ASP A 100 1.13 7.59 11.22
CA ASP A 100 2.14 6.92 10.42
C ASP A 100 2.77 5.74 11.19
N TYR A 101 2.52 4.53 10.67
CA TYR A 101 2.96 3.28 11.28
C TYR A 101 4.49 3.17 11.39
N HIS A 102 5.23 3.84 10.49
CA HIS A 102 6.69 3.84 10.54
C HIS A 102 7.22 4.32 11.90
N ARG A 103 6.60 5.36 12.47
CA ARG A 103 7.01 5.89 13.78
C ARG A 103 6.81 4.86 14.88
N ARG A 104 5.65 4.23 14.92
CA ARG A 104 5.34 3.23 15.95
C ARG A 104 6.21 1.98 15.81
N LEU A 105 6.30 1.46 14.57
CA LEU A 105 7.11 0.28 14.30
C LEU A 105 8.59 0.58 14.59
N ARG A 106 9.08 1.76 14.19
CA ARG A 106 10.44 2.19 14.51
C ARG A 106 10.70 2.25 16.01
N THR A 107 9.79 2.83 16.81
CA THR A 107 9.91 2.86 18.28
C THR A 107 10.01 1.47 18.86
N LEU A 108 9.20 0.52 18.36
CA LEU A 108 9.25 -0.89 18.80
C LEU A 108 10.59 -1.53 18.41
N LEU A 109 11.04 -1.35 17.17
CA LEU A 109 12.30 -1.91 16.69
C LEU A 109 13.51 -1.34 17.43
N ASP A 110 13.54 -0.03 17.67
CA ASP A 110 14.62 0.64 18.41
C ASP A 110 14.68 0.13 19.87
N ALA A 111 13.54 -0.13 20.52
CA ALA A 111 13.51 -0.69 21.88
C ALA A 111 14.02 -2.14 21.91
N VAL A 112 13.67 -2.95 20.90
CA VAL A 112 14.20 -4.33 20.78
C VAL A 112 15.69 -4.32 20.49
N ALA A 113 16.14 -3.45 19.59
CA ALA A 113 17.56 -3.27 19.27
C ALA A 113 18.36 -2.85 20.52
N HIS A 114 17.87 -1.86 21.27
CA HIS A 114 18.48 -1.43 22.53
C HIS A 114 18.59 -2.55 23.55
N THR A 115 17.54 -3.36 23.70
CA THR A 115 17.57 -4.54 24.60
C THR A 115 18.67 -5.55 24.20
N ILE A 116 18.88 -5.75 22.88
CA ILE A 116 19.93 -6.65 22.38
C ILE A 116 21.32 -6.03 22.61
N ASP A 117 21.49 -4.75 22.30
CA ASP A 117 22.75 -4.03 22.43
C ASP A 117 23.20 -3.94 23.89
N GLU A 118 22.27 -3.67 24.83
CA GLU A 118 22.56 -3.69 26.27
C GLU A 118 22.99 -5.08 26.74
N ALA A 119 22.31 -6.12 26.31
CA ALA A 119 22.66 -7.50 26.69
C ALA A 119 23.98 -7.97 26.07
N ALA A 120 24.40 -7.39 24.93
CA ALA A 120 25.69 -7.65 24.28
C ALA A 120 26.83 -6.79 24.88
N GLY A 121 26.52 -5.71 25.59
CA GLY A 121 27.50 -4.74 26.09
C GLY A 121 28.09 -3.80 25.05
N GLU A 122 27.61 -3.86 23.80
CA GLU A 122 28.02 -3.01 22.68
C GLU A 122 26.93 -2.91 21.62
N ARG A 123 27.06 -1.95 20.69
CA ARG A 123 26.11 -1.82 19.58
C ARG A 123 26.36 -2.87 18.51
N VAL A 124 25.44 -3.83 18.41
CA VAL A 124 25.48 -4.98 17.50
C VAL A 124 24.26 -5.05 16.57
N THR A 125 23.42 -3.99 16.56
CA THR A 125 22.15 -4.02 15.83
C THR A 125 22.00 -2.87 14.83
N ALA A 126 21.18 -3.14 13.78
CA ALA A 126 20.61 -2.13 12.89
C ALA A 126 19.13 -2.49 12.63
N VAL A 127 18.27 -1.47 12.41
CA VAL A 127 16.84 -1.69 12.22
C VAL A 127 16.40 -1.29 10.81
N ALA A 128 15.43 -2.02 10.28
CA ALA A 128 14.75 -1.75 9.02
C ALA A 128 13.23 -1.75 9.20
N CYS A 129 12.57 -0.86 8.47
CA CYS A 129 11.12 -0.74 8.40
C CYS A 129 10.79 -0.05 7.08
N ASP A 130 10.33 -0.80 6.07
CA ASP A 130 9.83 -0.35 4.76
C ASP A 130 10.77 0.58 3.95
N THR A 131 11.36 1.60 4.59
CA THR A 131 12.16 2.64 3.93
C THR A 131 13.61 2.26 3.62
N ARG A 132 14.05 1.06 4.00
CA ARG A 132 15.37 0.52 3.70
C ARG A 132 15.28 -0.58 2.64
N PRO A 133 16.27 -0.71 1.75
CA PRO A 133 16.31 -1.82 0.80
C PRO A 133 16.56 -3.14 1.56
N LEU A 134 15.47 -3.83 1.91
CA LEU A 134 15.50 -5.13 2.55
C LEU A 134 14.29 -5.96 2.05
N ALA A 135 14.52 -7.23 1.74
CA ALA A 135 13.46 -8.14 1.28
C ALA A 135 12.63 -8.67 2.46
N GLU A 136 11.95 -7.76 3.20
CA GLU A 136 11.26 -8.02 4.46
C GLU A 136 10.34 -9.24 4.42
N ARG A 137 9.49 -9.37 3.39
CA ARG A 137 8.57 -10.51 3.25
C ARG A 137 9.27 -11.85 3.05
N ALA A 138 10.40 -11.86 2.34
CA ALA A 138 11.19 -13.07 2.14
C ALA A 138 11.92 -13.48 3.42
N LEU A 139 12.50 -12.50 4.14
CA LEU A 139 13.13 -12.72 5.44
C LEU A 139 12.12 -13.24 6.46
N ALA A 140 10.95 -12.61 6.55
CA ALA A 140 9.87 -13.01 7.43
C ALA A 140 9.35 -14.42 7.14
N ALA A 141 9.21 -14.79 5.86
CA ALA A 141 8.82 -16.15 5.47
C ALA A 141 9.92 -17.17 5.83
N ARG A 142 11.19 -16.85 5.57
CA ARG A 142 12.34 -17.70 5.94
C ARG A 142 12.47 -17.87 7.45
N ALA A 143 12.11 -16.85 8.22
CA ALA A 143 12.09 -16.89 9.67
C ALA A 143 10.93 -17.74 10.25
N GLY A 144 9.94 -18.14 9.43
CA GLY A 144 8.76 -18.84 9.92
C GLY A 144 7.70 -17.89 10.51
N LEU A 145 7.78 -16.60 10.23
CA LEU A 145 6.77 -15.64 10.67
C LEU A 145 5.44 -15.83 9.91
N GLY A 146 5.49 -16.42 8.73
CA GLY A 146 4.36 -16.73 7.87
C GLY A 146 4.79 -17.29 6.53
N TRP A 147 3.93 -17.20 5.54
CA TRP A 147 4.25 -17.55 4.15
C TRP A 147 3.81 -16.44 3.20
N VAL A 148 4.48 -16.29 2.08
CA VAL A 148 4.06 -15.32 1.05
C VAL A 148 2.81 -15.86 0.34
N GLY A 149 1.74 -15.06 0.29
CA GLY A 149 0.53 -15.40 -0.43
C GLY A 149 0.59 -15.07 -1.93
N LYS A 150 -0.36 -15.59 -2.74
CA LYS A 150 -0.50 -15.23 -4.16
C LYS A 150 -0.80 -13.73 -4.36
N HIS A 151 -1.27 -13.02 -3.32
CA HIS A 151 -1.40 -11.57 -3.31
C HIS A 151 -0.10 -10.84 -2.92
N THR A 152 1.04 -11.54 -2.89
CA THR A 152 2.40 -11.05 -2.61
C THR A 152 2.66 -10.51 -1.20
N ASN A 153 1.66 -10.44 -0.33
CA ASN A 153 1.88 -10.10 1.08
C ASN A 153 2.19 -11.34 1.92
N LEU A 154 2.86 -11.13 3.05
CA LEU A 154 3.02 -12.18 4.06
C LEU A 154 1.67 -12.53 4.70
N ILE A 155 1.42 -13.79 4.96
CA ILE A 155 0.27 -14.30 5.71
C ILE A 155 0.80 -14.91 6.99
N THR A 156 0.58 -14.24 8.13
CA THR A 156 1.03 -14.70 9.44
C THR A 156 -0.07 -15.55 10.10
N PRO A 157 0.25 -16.75 10.61
CA PRO A 157 -0.73 -17.60 11.28
C PRO A 157 -1.46 -16.86 12.40
N GLY A 158 -2.79 -16.91 12.41
CA GLY A 158 -3.63 -16.25 13.40
C GLY A 158 -3.79 -14.74 13.26
N LEU A 159 -2.94 -14.07 12.47
CA LEU A 159 -2.97 -12.60 12.22
C LEU A 159 -3.40 -12.23 10.81
N GLY A 160 -3.32 -13.17 9.86
CA GLY A 160 -3.59 -12.87 8.44
C GLY A 160 -2.49 -12.03 7.81
N SER A 161 -2.86 -11.19 6.82
CA SER A 161 -1.91 -10.34 6.09
C SER A 161 -1.94 -8.86 6.49
N PHE A 162 -2.84 -8.46 7.40
CA PHE A 162 -2.85 -7.10 7.95
C PHE A 162 -1.81 -6.94 9.06
N VAL A 163 -0.54 -7.09 8.68
CA VAL A 163 0.63 -6.94 9.55
C VAL A 163 1.66 -6.03 8.89
N PHE A 164 2.22 -5.10 9.65
CA PHE A 164 3.45 -4.41 9.27
C PHE A 164 4.63 -5.31 9.61
N LEU A 165 5.65 -5.29 8.78
CA LEU A 165 6.90 -6.00 8.99
C LEU A 165 7.99 -5.01 9.40
N GLY A 166 8.88 -5.46 10.25
CA GLY A 166 10.07 -4.73 10.63
C GLY A 166 11.15 -5.68 11.12
N GLU A 167 12.40 -5.32 10.92
CA GLU A 167 13.54 -6.17 11.17
C GLU A 167 14.55 -5.52 12.09
N VAL A 168 15.12 -6.34 12.99
CA VAL A 168 16.34 -6.03 13.72
C VAL A 168 17.43 -6.97 13.20
N VAL A 169 18.39 -6.42 12.47
CA VAL A 169 19.57 -7.14 11.96
C VAL A 169 20.65 -7.05 13.01
N THR A 170 21.33 -8.15 13.32
CA THR A 170 22.37 -8.19 14.36
C THR A 170 23.58 -9.03 13.96
N THR A 171 24.76 -8.64 14.47
CA THR A 171 26.00 -9.40 14.34
C THR A 171 26.04 -10.63 15.27
N LEU A 172 25.11 -10.73 16.22
CA LEU A 172 25.00 -11.89 17.09
C LEU A 172 24.43 -13.09 16.34
N GLU A 173 24.96 -14.26 16.62
CA GLU A 173 24.37 -15.51 16.16
C GLU A 173 23.27 -15.96 17.12
N LEU A 174 22.03 -15.75 16.70
CA LEU A 174 20.85 -16.18 17.45
C LEU A 174 20.29 -17.47 16.83
N PRO A 175 19.82 -18.43 17.63
CA PRO A 175 19.21 -19.65 17.08
C PRO A 175 18.05 -19.31 16.15
N PRO A 176 18.08 -19.73 14.86
CA PRO A 176 17.00 -19.46 13.92
C PRO A 176 15.74 -20.26 14.29
N ASP A 177 14.59 -19.73 13.91
CA ASP A 177 13.33 -20.46 13.97
C ASP A 177 13.09 -21.23 12.66
N GLU A 178 12.24 -22.24 12.69
CA GLU A 178 11.89 -23.04 11.53
C GLU A 178 10.93 -22.29 10.58
N SER A 179 11.16 -22.40 9.28
CA SER A 179 10.25 -21.85 8.28
C SER A 179 8.94 -22.66 8.21
N ILE A 180 7.85 -22.00 7.83
CA ILE A 180 6.55 -22.65 7.66
C ILE A 180 6.44 -23.18 6.23
N ALA A 181 6.39 -24.50 6.07
CA ALA A 181 6.17 -25.16 4.79
C ALA A 181 4.68 -25.06 4.37
N LYS A 182 4.19 -23.85 4.08
CA LYS A 182 2.81 -23.58 3.68
C LYS A 182 2.75 -22.71 2.43
N THR A 183 1.76 -22.96 1.58
CA THR A 183 1.48 -22.19 0.38
C THR A 183 -0.02 -21.94 0.25
N CYS A 184 -0.43 -21.15 -0.72
CA CYS A 184 -1.84 -20.95 -1.05
C CYS A 184 -2.48 -22.16 -1.76
N GLY A 185 -1.71 -23.17 -2.17
CA GLY A 185 -2.22 -24.33 -2.92
C GLY A 185 -3.01 -23.89 -4.18
N SER A 186 -4.17 -24.47 -4.37
CA SER A 186 -5.09 -24.14 -5.48
C SER A 186 -5.89 -22.86 -5.29
N CYS A 187 -5.85 -22.21 -4.12
CA CYS A 187 -6.63 -21.00 -3.86
C CYS A 187 -6.18 -19.84 -4.76
N VAL A 188 -7.13 -19.21 -5.46
CA VAL A 188 -6.93 -18.05 -6.36
C VAL A 188 -7.87 -16.88 -6.06
N ARG A 189 -8.55 -16.86 -4.92
CA ARG A 189 -9.55 -15.83 -4.56
C ARG A 189 -9.05 -14.40 -4.69
N CYS A 190 -7.81 -14.14 -4.32
CA CYS A 190 -7.22 -12.79 -4.43
C CYS A 190 -6.92 -12.40 -5.88
N VAL A 191 -6.61 -13.38 -6.74
CA VAL A 191 -6.37 -13.17 -8.17
C VAL A 191 -7.67 -12.82 -8.86
N GLU A 192 -8.72 -13.62 -8.65
CA GLU A 192 -10.07 -13.41 -9.21
C GLU A 192 -10.72 -12.11 -8.72
N ALA A 193 -10.49 -11.73 -7.46
CA ALA A 193 -11.04 -10.50 -6.89
C ALA A 193 -10.30 -9.23 -7.32
N CYS A 194 -9.12 -9.32 -7.95
CA CYS A 194 -8.35 -8.16 -8.37
C CYS A 194 -8.98 -7.49 -9.60
N PRO A 195 -9.60 -6.29 -9.49
CA PRO A 195 -10.36 -5.71 -10.61
C PRO A 195 -9.50 -5.36 -11.81
N THR A 196 -8.21 -5.14 -11.58
CA THR A 196 -7.26 -4.70 -12.60
C THR A 196 -6.41 -5.85 -13.16
N GLY A 197 -6.55 -7.08 -12.61
CA GLY A 197 -5.73 -8.20 -12.99
C GLY A 197 -4.23 -8.01 -12.67
N ALA A 198 -3.91 -7.23 -11.64
CA ALA A 198 -2.53 -7.00 -11.23
C ALA A 198 -1.83 -8.26 -10.70
N LEU A 199 -2.56 -9.21 -10.12
CA LEU A 199 -2.03 -10.44 -9.55
C LEU A 199 -2.04 -11.57 -10.59
N ARG A 200 -0.89 -12.18 -10.84
CA ARG A 200 -0.74 -13.24 -11.87
C ARG A 200 -1.02 -14.65 -11.36
N GLY A 201 -1.16 -14.83 -10.03
CA GLY A 201 -1.42 -16.15 -9.42
C GLY A 201 -0.18 -17.00 -9.15
N ASP A 202 0.97 -16.60 -9.65
CA ASP A 202 2.29 -17.21 -9.51
C ASP A 202 3.15 -16.55 -8.42
N TYR A 203 2.51 -15.86 -7.46
CA TYR A 203 3.15 -15.06 -6.41
C TYR A 203 3.88 -13.81 -6.92
N THR A 204 3.55 -13.36 -8.13
CA THR A 204 4.04 -12.10 -8.71
C THR A 204 2.92 -11.10 -8.93
N ILE A 205 3.29 -9.82 -9.07
CA ILE A 205 2.37 -8.70 -9.28
C ILE A 205 2.92 -7.78 -10.38
N ASP A 206 2.02 -7.27 -11.21
CA ASP A 206 2.26 -6.09 -12.02
C ASP A 206 1.81 -4.85 -11.22
N ALA A 207 2.75 -4.14 -10.62
CA ALA A 207 2.44 -2.96 -9.80
C ALA A 207 1.82 -1.84 -10.63
N ASN A 208 2.12 -1.75 -11.93
CA ASN A 208 1.55 -0.73 -12.82
C ASN A 208 0.02 -0.84 -12.95
N ARG A 209 -0.53 -2.02 -12.65
CA ARG A 209 -1.97 -2.30 -12.63
C ARG A 209 -2.54 -2.29 -11.22
N CYS A 210 -1.70 -2.34 -10.18
CA CYS A 210 -2.15 -2.42 -8.79
C CYS A 210 -2.83 -1.12 -8.35
N ILE A 211 -4.07 -1.18 -7.86
CA ILE A 211 -4.80 0.00 -7.36
C ILE A 211 -4.01 0.70 -6.25
N SER A 212 -3.31 -0.05 -5.41
CA SER A 212 -2.47 0.53 -4.35
C SER A 212 -1.35 1.40 -4.95
N ASP A 213 -0.70 0.94 -6.01
CA ASP A 213 0.30 1.74 -6.71
C ASP A 213 -0.34 2.93 -7.45
N LEU A 214 -1.38 2.68 -8.25
CA LEU A 214 -2.08 3.70 -9.04
C LEU A 214 -2.58 4.87 -8.19
N THR A 215 -3.06 4.62 -6.98
CA THR A 215 -3.56 5.67 -6.08
C THR A 215 -2.45 6.44 -5.36
N GLN A 216 -1.22 5.92 -5.36
CA GLN A 216 -0.07 6.53 -4.69
C GLN A 216 0.93 7.21 -5.65
N ARG A 217 0.87 6.93 -6.95
CA ARG A 217 1.72 7.57 -7.97
C ARG A 217 1.40 9.06 -8.10
N THR A 218 2.36 9.82 -8.63
CA THR A 218 2.23 11.28 -8.84
C THR A 218 1.87 11.66 -10.27
N ASP A 219 1.83 10.70 -11.18
CA ASP A 219 1.49 10.86 -12.59
C ASP A 219 0.00 10.62 -12.88
N THR A 220 -0.37 10.74 -14.12
CA THR A 220 -1.73 10.47 -14.63
C THR A 220 -2.06 8.99 -14.53
N ILE A 221 -3.24 8.66 -13.97
CA ILE A 221 -3.77 7.30 -14.02
C ILE A 221 -4.25 6.99 -15.43
N PRO A 222 -3.80 5.90 -16.07
CA PRO A 222 -4.26 5.52 -17.39
C PRO A 222 -5.79 5.40 -17.45
N SER A 223 -6.41 5.96 -18.49
CA SER A 223 -7.87 6.06 -18.63
C SER A 223 -8.57 4.71 -18.51
N ALA A 224 -7.98 3.64 -19.07
CA ALA A 224 -8.50 2.27 -18.96
C ALA A 224 -8.50 1.72 -17.51
N MET A 225 -7.64 2.22 -16.63
CA MET A 225 -7.57 1.77 -15.23
C MET A 225 -8.55 2.52 -14.32
N ARG A 226 -8.92 3.75 -14.65
CA ARG A 226 -9.76 4.62 -13.80
C ARG A 226 -11.10 3.97 -13.39
N PRO A 227 -11.88 3.33 -14.30
CA PRO A 227 -13.11 2.63 -13.92
C PRO A 227 -12.89 1.50 -12.92
N LEU A 228 -11.75 0.81 -13.01
CA LEU A 228 -11.42 -0.37 -12.20
C LEU A 228 -10.98 -0.03 -10.78
N ILE A 229 -10.63 1.23 -10.51
CA ILE A 229 -10.24 1.72 -9.17
C ILE A 229 -11.45 1.77 -8.24
N GLY A 230 -12.65 1.97 -8.77
CA GLY A 230 -13.85 2.13 -7.96
C GLY A 230 -13.78 3.39 -7.10
N ASP A 231 -14.01 3.25 -5.81
CA ASP A 231 -13.99 4.32 -4.81
C ASP A 231 -12.69 4.37 -3.96
N TRP A 232 -11.64 3.62 -4.34
CA TRP A 232 -10.37 3.69 -3.66
C TRP A 232 -9.67 5.03 -3.91
N VAL A 233 -9.32 5.73 -2.83
CA VAL A 233 -8.62 7.02 -2.89
C VAL A 233 -7.19 6.93 -2.37
N TRP A 234 -6.83 5.83 -1.65
CA TRP A 234 -5.48 5.56 -1.20
C TRP A 234 -5.28 4.09 -0.85
N GLY A 235 -4.29 3.46 -1.49
CA GLY A 235 -4.04 2.03 -1.27
C GLY A 235 -5.20 1.16 -1.76
N CYS A 236 -5.15 -0.13 -1.47
CA CYS A 236 -6.21 -1.09 -1.80
C CYS A 236 -6.05 -2.36 -0.97
N ASP A 237 -7.14 -2.85 -0.38
CA ASP A 237 -7.14 -4.04 0.45
C ASP A 237 -7.92 -5.22 -0.16
N ILE A 238 -8.41 -5.11 -1.41
CA ILE A 238 -9.31 -6.11 -2.01
C ILE A 238 -8.73 -7.52 -1.88
N CYS A 239 -7.49 -7.72 -2.30
CA CYS A 239 -6.84 -9.03 -2.28
C CYS A 239 -6.62 -9.59 -0.86
N GLN A 240 -6.46 -8.73 0.13
CA GLN A 240 -6.31 -9.10 1.54
C GLN A 240 -7.67 -9.42 2.18
N LEU A 241 -8.71 -8.63 1.86
CA LEU A 241 -10.06 -8.81 2.40
C LEU A 241 -10.73 -10.13 1.97
N VAL A 242 -10.40 -10.64 0.79
CA VAL A 242 -10.93 -11.93 0.30
C VAL A 242 -10.09 -13.14 0.73
N CYS A 243 -8.93 -12.90 1.34
CA CYS A 243 -8.01 -13.95 1.77
C CYS A 243 -8.56 -14.66 3.03
N PRO A 244 -8.82 -16.00 3.00
CA PRO A 244 -9.42 -16.70 4.13
C PRO A 244 -8.65 -16.52 5.45
N PRO A 245 -7.30 -16.73 5.52
CA PRO A 245 -6.57 -16.51 6.76
C PRO A 245 -6.69 -15.10 7.32
N THR A 246 -6.81 -14.08 6.45
CA THR A 246 -6.96 -12.69 6.88
C THR A 246 -8.37 -12.40 7.41
N ARG A 247 -9.40 -12.97 6.77
CA ARG A 247 -10.78 -12.88 7.25
C ARG A 247 -10.97 -13.55 8.61
N ASP A 248 -10.37 -14.74 8.78
CA ASP A 248 -10.44 -15.50 10.02
C ASP A 248 -9.73 -14.75 11.18
N ALA A 249 -8.62 -14.09 10.89
CA ALA A 249 -7.91 -13.24 11.85
C ALA A 249 -8.75 -12.03 12.27
N GLY A 250 -9.38 -11.34 11.31
CA GLY A 250 -10.26 -10.20 11.57
C GLY A 250 -11.46 -10.56 12.44
N ALA A 251 -12.02 -11.76 12.26
CA ALA A 251 -13.14 -12.25 13.07
C ALA A 251 -12.77 -12.55 14.54
N ARG A 252 -11.49 -12.74 14.86
CA ARG A 252 -10.99 -13.01 16.21
C ARG A 252 -10.66 -11.76 17.03
N GLY A 253 -10.94 -10.58 16.53
CA GLY A 253 -10.60 -9.31 17.14
C GLY A 253 -9.29 -8.76 16.62
N GLY A 254 -9.40 -7.66 15.90
CA GLY A 254 -8.28 -6.98 15.26
C GLY A 254 -7.29 -6.38 16.23
N ALA A 255 -6.32 -5.69 15.66
CA ALA A 255 -5.24 -5.04 16.38
C ALA A 255 -5.76 -4.11 17.48
N ARG A 256 -5.01 -4.04 18.58
CA ARG A 256 -5.17 -3.03 19.64
C ARG A 256 -4.88 -1.59 19.16
N TRP A 257 -4.76 -1.41 17.88
CA TRP A 257 -4.45 -0.12 17.24
C TRP A 257 -5.74 0.50 16.71
N ALA A 258 -6.41 1.28 17.55
CA ALA A 258 -7.52 2.11 17.10
C ALA A 258 -7.00 3.24 16.19
N PRO A 259 -7.68 3.52 15.05
CA PRO A 259 -7.35 4.70 14.24
C PRO A 259 -7.56 5.96 15.08
N ALA A 260 -6.65 6.93 14.93
CA ALA A 260 -6.78 8.23 15.58
C ALA A 260 -8.04 8.99 15.11
N ASN A 261 -8.52 8.69 13.92
CA ASN A 261 -9.76 9.21 13.35
C ASN A 261 -10.50 8.09 12.60
N PRO A 262 -11.65 7.60 13.06
CA PRO A 262 -12.45 6.59 12.38
C PRO A 262 -12.86 6.99 10.96
N GLU A 263 -13.03 8.28 10.67
CA GLU A 263 -13.37 8.78 9.33
C GLU A 263 -12.20 8.67 8.34
N ALA A 264 -10.97 8.45 8.82
CA ALA A 264 -9.80 8.31 7.96
C ALA A 264 -9.95 7.19 6.94
N GLY A 265 -10.69 6.11 7.28
CA GLY A 265 -10.94 4.98 6.37
C GLY A 265 -11.99 5.25 5.29
N ARG A 266 -12.83 6.29 5.49
CA ARG A 266 -13.98 6.63 4.62
C ARG A 266 -14.14 8.14 4.45
N PRO A 267 -13.17 8.85 3.86
CA PRO A 267 -13.27 10.30 3.68
C PRO A 267 -14.32 10.68 2.65
N GLY A 268 -14.99 11.83 2.86
CA GLY A 268 -15.89 12.41 1.88
C GLY A 268 -15.17 12.78 0.58
N LEU A 269 -15.65 12.30 -0.57
CA LEU A 269 -14.99 12.49 -1.85
C LEU A 269 -14.97 13.94 -2.31
N VAL A 270 -16.05 14.69 -2.09
CA VAL A 270 -16.11 16.13 -2.43
C VAL A 270 -15.15 16.94 -1.57
N ASP A 271 -15.01 16.60 -0.28
CA ASP A 271 -14.06 17.26 0.62
C ASP A 271 -12.61 16.97 0.19
N LEU A 272 -12.32 15.73 -0.24
CA LEU A 272 -11.02 15.39 -0.79
C LEU A 272 -10.74 16.12 -2.12
N LEU A 273 -11.74 16.25 -3.00
CA LEU A 273 -11.59 16.97 -4.27
C LEU A 273 -11.23 18.45 -4.04
N ARG A 274 -11.76 19.06 -2.98
CA ARG A 274 -11.51 20.46 -2.58
C ARG A 274 -10.32 20.63 -1.63
N LEU A 275 -9.57 19.58 -1.37
CA LEU A 275 -8.50 19.57 -0.37
C LEU A 275 -7.36 20.51 -0.76
N ARG A 276 -7.16 21.58 0.02
CA ARG A 276 -6.06 22.54 -0.15
C ARG A 276 -4.80 22.06 0.56
N SER A 277 -3.63 22.54 0.11
CA SER A 277 -2.33 22.10 0.66
C SER A 277 -2.18 22.35 2.17
N GLY A 278 -2.75 23.42 2.72
CA GLY A 278 -2.78 23.66 4.18
C GLY A 278 -3.56 22.58 4.90
N ALA A 279 -4.82 22.39 4.54
CA ALA A 279 -5.69 21.37 5.13
C ALA A 279 -5.13 19.92 4.91
N PHE A 280 -4.43 19.66 3.80
CA PHE A 280 -3.72 18.41 3.62
C PHE A 280 -2.63 18.20 4.68
N LYS A 281 -1.81 19.22 4.95
CA LYS A 281 -0.77 19.14 5.97
C LYS A 281 -1.35 18.89 7.35
N ASP A 282 -2.44 19.58 7.69
CA ASP A 282 -3.08 19.45 9.00
C ASP A 282 -3.68 18.05 9.20
N ARG A 283 -4.30 17.47 8.16
CA ARG A 283 -5.03 16.20 8.25
C ARG A 283 -4.15 14.97 8.03
N PHE A 284 -3.21 15.04 7.09
CA PHE A 284 -2.53 13.85 6.55
C PHE A 284 -1.03 13.80 6.79
N ARG A 285 -0.35 14.89 7.15
CA ARG A 285 1.11 14.93 7.34
C ARG A 285 1.65 13.88 8.30
N LEU A 286 0.88 13.52 9.32
CA LEU A 286 1.28 12.54 10.33
C LEU A 286 0.70 11.12 10.07
N THR A 287 0.15 10.89 8.89
CA THR A 287 -0.37 9.59 8.44
C THR A 287 0.52 9.02 7.34
N ALA A 288 0.29 7.75 6.99
CA ALA A 288 0.96 7.11 5.86
C ALA A 288 0.61 7.72 4.48
N MET A 289 -0.31 8.70 4.41
CA MET A 289 -0.62 9.46 3.20
C MET A 289 0.22 10.74 3.08
N GLY A 290 0.89 11.16 4.15
CA GLY A 290 1.56 12.46 4.27
C GLY A 290 2.77 12.67 3.34
N TRP A 291 3.35 11.60 2.78
CA TRP A 291 4.52 11.67 1.90
C TRP A 291 4.19 12.08 0.46
N ARG A 292 2.92 12.07 0.07
CA ARG A 292 2.43 12.62 -1.19
C ARG A 292 1.79 14.00 -0.97
N GLY A 293 1.46 14.69 -2.03
CA GLY A 293 0.79 15.99 -1.95
C GLY A 293 -0.73 15.89 -2.08
N ALA A 294 -1.43 16.99 -1.76
CA ALA A 294 -2.88 17.10 -1.88
C ALA A 294 -3.38 16.81 -3.31
N ALA A 295 -2.61 17.12 -4.34
CA ALA A 295 -2.98 16.87 -5.74
C ALA A 295 -3.27 15.39 -6.03
N VAL A 296 -2.51 14.47 -5.43
CA VAL A 296 -2.73 13.02 -5.58
C VAL A 296 -4.11 12.62 -5.01
N LEU A 297 -4.46 13.11 -3.82
CA LEU A 297 -5.77 12.80 -3.22
C LEU A 297 -6.92 13.44 -4.00
N ARG A 298 -6.76 14.68 -4.50
CA ARG A 298 -7.76 15.33 -5.36
C ARG A 298 -7.96 14.58 -6.67
N ARG A 299 -6.88 14.13 -7.32
CA ARG A 299 -6.94 13.29 -8.51
C ARG A 299 -7.73 12.01 -8.25
N ASN A 300 -7.42 11.31 -7.15
CA ASN A 300 -8.09 10.05 -6.79
C ASN A 300 -9.58 10.30 -6.45
N ALA A 301 -9.89 11.40 -5.79
CA ALA A 301 -11.27 11.79 -5.51
C ALA A 301 -12.06 12.07 -6.80
N ALA A 302 -11.45 12.74 -7.79
CA ALA A 302 -12.08 12.95 -9.10
C ALA A 302 -12.40 11.60 -9.79
N VAL A 303 -11.47 10.64 -9.77
CA VAL A 303 -11.70 9.29 -10.32
C VAL A 303 -12.85 8.59 -9.59
N ALA A 304 -12.84 8.60 -8.26
CA ALA A 304 -13.88 7.95 -7.47
C ALA A 304 -15.27 8.58 -7.69
N LEU A 305 -15.34 9.92 -7.83
CA LEU A 305 -16.58 10.63 -8.14
C LEU A 305 -17.09 10.29 -9.56
N GLY A 306 -16.18 10.19 -10.54
CA GLY A 306 -16.54 9.73 -11.87
C GLY A 306 -17.05 8.29 -11.90
N ASN A 307 -16.55 7.43 -11.04
CA ASN A 307 -17.02 6.05 -10.87
C ASN A 307 -18.39 5.98 -10.14
N ALA A 308 -18.67 6.93 -9.25
CA ALA A 308 -19.95 7.00 -8.55
C ALA A 308 -21.13 7.37 -9.47
N LEU A 309 -20.88 7.99 -10.63
CA LEU A 309 -21.87 8.43 -11.63
C LEU A 309 -22.99 9.31 -11.03
N ASP A 310 -22.73 10.00 -9.91
CA ASP A 310 -23.72 10.80 -9.21
C ASP A 310 -23.77 12.22 -9.79
N ARG A 311 -24.91 12.60 -10.36
CA ARG A 311 -25.11 13.92 -10.97
C ARG A 311 -24.95 15.09 -10.02
N SER A 312 -25.13 14.89 -8.72
CA SER A 312 -24.92 15.93 -7.71
C SER A 312 -23.46 16.39 -7.60
N THR A 313 -22.52 15.59 -8.14
CA THR A 313 -21.08 15.88 -8.10
C THR A 313 -20.57 16.70 -9.31
N VAL A 314 -21.44 16.98 -10.28
CA VAL A 314 -21.08 17.75 -11.49
C VAL A 314 -20.57 19.14 -11.14
N GLY A 315 -21.21 19.85 -10.23
CA GLY A 315 -20.77 21.19 -9.79
C GLY A 315 -19.34 21.18 -9.20
N PRO A 316 -19.06 20.36 -8.18
CA PRO A 316 -17.70 20.20 -7.63
C PRO A 316 -16.65 19.78 -8.67
N LEU A 317 -16.98 18.86 -9.58
CA LEU A 317 -16.07 18.43 -10.64
C LEU A 317 -15.81 19.52 -11.67
N ALA A 318 -16.82 20.28 -12.07
CA ALA A 318 -16.68 21.44 -12.95
C ALA A 318 -15.82 22.54 -12.30
N GLU A 319 -16.02 22.81 -11.01
CA GLU A 319 -15.16 23.72 -10.26
C GLU A 319 -13.70 23.27 -10.27
N SER A 320 -13.46 21.96 -10.06
CA SER A 320 -12.13 21.36 -10.11
C SER A 320 -11.52 21.46 -11.52
N LEU A 321 -12.28 21.17 -12.57
CA LEU A 321 -11.83 21.29 -13.95
C LEU A 321 -11.36 22.72 -14.28
N CYS A 322 -12.13 23.74 -13.84
CA CYS A 322 -11.81 25.13 -14.16
C CYS A 322 -10.71 25.73 -13.27
N ARG A 323 -10.59 25.32 -12.00
CA ARG A 323 -9.84 26.10 -11.01
C ARG A 323 -8.74 25.32 -10.29
N ASP A 324 -8.63 24.00 -10.45
CA ASP A 324 -7.54 23.27 -9.79
C ASP A 324 -6.19 23.71 -10.38
N PRO A 325 -5.20 24.07 -9.53
CA PRO A 325 -3.90 24.52 -10.02
C PRO A 325 -3.12 23.41 -10.74
N HIS A 326 -3.45 22.13 -10.49
CA HIS A 326 -2.69 21.02 -11.02
C HIS A 326 -3.36 20.42 -12.27
N PRO A 327 -2.70 20.44 -13.46
CA PRO A 327 -3.27 19.90 -14.70
C PRO A 327 -3.76 18.47 -14.59
N MET A 328 -2.99 17.60 -13.89
CA MET A 328 -3.38 16.22 -13.64
C MET A 328 -4.76 16.11 -12.98
N VAL A 329 -5.07 16.98 -12.00
CA VAL A 329 -6.38 16.96 -11.33
C VAL A 329 -7.47 17.43 -12.28
N ARG A 330 -7.23 18.50 -13.05
CA ARG A 330 -8.19 18.99 -14.05
C ARG A 330 -8.52 17.94 -15.12
N GLY A 331 -7.51 17.22 -15.62
CA GLY A 331 -7.72 16.14 -16.60
C GLY A 331 -8.57 14.99 -16.03
N HIS A 332 -8.35 14.60 -14.78
CA HIS A 332 -9.18 13.56 -14.15
C HIS A 332 -10.60 14.06 -13.83
N ALA A 333 -10.79 15.35 -13.53
CA ALA A 333 -12.10 15.96 -13.39
C ALA A 333 -12.85 15.99 -14.74
N ALA A 334 -12.15 16.29 -15.84
CA ALA A 334 -12.73 16.20 -17.19
C ALA A 334 -13.20 14.78 -17.51
N TRP A 335 -12.37 13.77 -17.26
CA TRP A 335 -12.74 12.37 -17.42
C TRP A 335 -13.98 12.00 -16.59
N ALA A 336 -14.04 12.45 -15.33
CA ALA A 336 -15.16 12.16 -14.42
C ALA A 336 -16.46 12.80 -14.94
N LEU A 337 -16.42 14.03 -15.43
CA LEU A 337 -17.56 14.70 -16.05
C LEU A 337 -18.04 13.95 -17.31
N GLY A 338 -17.13 13.51 -18.17
CA GLY A 338 -17.46 12.69 -19.34
C GLY A 338 -18.13 11.37 -18.95
N ARG A 339 -17.67 10.73 -17.86
CA ARG A 339 -18.29 9.52 -17.32
C ARG A 339 -19.72 9.74 -16.84
N ILE A 340 -20.01 10.89 -16.19
CA ILE A 340 -21.36 11.25 -15.71
C ILE A 340 -22.26 11.58 -16.89
N GLY A 341 -21.76 12.23 -17.95
CA GLY A 341 -22.40 12.45 -19.22
C GLY A 341 -23.73 13.24 -19.17
N SER A 342 -24.01 13.95 -18.05
CA SER A 342 -25.21 14.77 -17.95
C SER A 342 -25.10 16.02 -18.80
N PRO A 343 -26.21 16.66 -19.23
CA PRO A 343 -26.15 17.92 -19.99
C PRO A 343 -25.29 19.00 -19.30
N ALA A 344 -25.38 19.11 -17.98
CA ALA A 344 -24.57 20.04 -17.21
C ALA A 344 -23.07 19.67 -17.22
N ALA A 345 -22.74 18.38 -17.20
CA ALA A 345 -21.35 17.90 -17.28
C ALA A 345 -20.75 18.19 -18.68
N VAL A 346 -21.52 17.94 -19.74
CA VAL A 346 -21.13 18.23 -21.12
C VAL A 346 -20.95 19.75 -21.33
N ALA A 347 -21.85 20.56 -20.81
CA ALA A 347 -21.74 22.03 -20.87
C ALA A 347 -20.46 22.53 -20.15
N ALA A 348 -20.12 21.96 -18.98
CA ALA A 348 -18.88 22.29 -18.27
C ALA A 348 -17.63 21.93 -19.07
N LEU A 349 -17.62 20.78 -19.75
CA LEU A 349 -16.51 20.36 -20.63
C LEU A 349 -16.35 21.32 -21.83
N HIS A 350 -17.43 21.67 -22.50
CA HIS A 350 -17.38 22.64 -23.62
C HIS A 350 -16.90 24.00 -23.12
N GLY A 351 -17.41 24.50 -21.98
CA GLY A 351 -17.01 25.83 -21.47
C GLY A 351 -15.52 25.91 -21.12
N GLN A 352 -14.86 24.77 -20.81
CA GLN A 352 -13.44 24.75 -20.48
C GLN A 352 -12.55 24.44 -21.72
N SER A 353 -13.08 23.83 -22.75
CA SER A 353 -12.33 23.34 -23.92
C SER A 353 -11.43 24.41 -24.57
N ASP A 354 -11.97 25.60 -24.77
CA ASP A 354 -11.28 26.66 -25.52
C ASP A 354 -10.33 27.49 -24.66
N VAL A 355 -10.50 27.44 -23.32
CA VAL A 355 -9.73 28.28 -22.38
C VAL A 355 -8.69 27.47 -21.57
N GLU A 356 -8.68 26.16 -21.71
CA GLU A 356 -7.75 25.30 -20.96
C GLU A 356 -6.30 25.43 -21.48
N PRO A 357 -5.34 25.88 -20.65
CA PRO A 357 -3.97 26.12 -21.10
C PRO A 357 -3.15 24.84 -21.33
N SER A 358 -3.48 23.73 -20.64
CA SER A 358 -2.73 22.48 -20.76
C SER A 358 -3.22 21.64 -21.93
N GLU A 359 -2.30 21.27 -22.83
CA GLU A 359 -2.58 20.40 -23.98
C GLU A 359 -3.09 19.03 -23.52
N GLU A 360 -2.48 18.47 -22.46
CA GLU A 360 -2.87 17.18 -21.89
C GLU A 360 -4.32 17.22 -21.36
N VAL A 361 -4.73 18.32 -20.72
CA VAL A 361 -6.10 18.48 -20.22
C VAL A 361 -7.07 18.71 -21.38
N ARG A 362 -6.69 19.47 -22.42
CA ARG A 362 -7.52 19.59 -23.62
C ARG A 362 -7.77 18.25 -24.30
N ALA A 363 -6.75 17.39 -24.35
CA ALA A 363 -6.90 16.02 -24.87
C ALA A 363 -7.89 15.21 -24.03
N GLU A 364 -7.81 15.28 -22.69
CA GLU A 364 -8.76 14.62 -21.78
C GLU A 364 -10.20 15.17 -21.97
N ILE A 365 -10.37 16.49 -22.12
CA ILE A 365 -11.69 17.08 -22.41
C ILE A 365 -12.23 16.56 -23.75
N SER A 366 -11.41 16.54 -24.80
CA SER A 366 -11.80 16.03 -26.11
C SER A 366 -12.25 14.56 -26.05
N MET A 367 -11.50 13.73 -25.32
CA MET A 367 -11.89 12.32 -25.08
C MET A 367 -13.18 12.21 -24.26
N ALA A 368 -13.37 13.05 -23.25
CA ALA A 368 -14.54 13.06 -22.38
C ALA A 368 -15.83 13.49 -23.09
N LEU A 369 -15.73 14.30 -24.16
CA LEU A 369 -16.85 14.73 -25.01
C LEU A 369 -17.25 13.66 -26.04
N GLN A 370 -16.42 12.65 -26.30
CA GLN A 370 -16.79 11.54 -27.16
C GLN A 370 -17.82 10.65 -26.47
N PRO A 371 -18.78 10.05 -27.20
CA PRO A 371 -19.71 9.08 -26.60
C PRO A 371 -18.92 7.98 -25.90
N PHE A 372 -19.20 7.76 -24.64
CA PHE A 372 -18.56 6.70 -23.86
C PHE A 372 -18.90 5.34 -24.48
N LYS A 373 -17.92 4.72 -25.14
CA LYS A 373 -18.02 3.32 -25.54
C LYS A 373 -17.62 2.48 -24.34
N PRO A 374 -18.56 1.73 -23.70
CA PRO A 374 -18.16 0.76 -22.67
C PRO A 374 -17.14 -0.18 -23.30
N SER A 375 -16.00 -0.40 -22.63
CA SER A 375 -15.08 -1.48 -22.99
C SER A 375 -15.90 -2.76 -23.10
N PRO A 376 -15.77 -3.57 -24.16
CA PRO A 376 -16.39 -4.86 -24.20
C PRO A 376 -15.93 -5.59 -22.92
N SER A 377 -16.89 -6.06 -22.12
CA SER A 377 -16.66 -6.91 -20.98
C SER A 377 -15.73 -8.03 -21.46
N GLY A 378 -14.50 -8.03 -20.93
CA GLY A 378 -13.48 -8.97 -21.38
C GLY A 378 -13.99 -10.39 -21.27
N MET A 379 -14.20 -11.01 -22.38
CA MET A 379 -14.00 -12.44 -22.51
C MET A 379 -12.49 -12.64 -22.34
N LEU A 380 -12.11 -13.15 -21.20
CA LEU A 380 -10.87 -13.85 -21.04
C LEU A 380 -11.08 -15.23 -21.65
N ASP A 381 -10.63 -15.41 -22.89
CA ASP A 381 -10.27 -16.72 -23.42
C ASP A 381 -8.95 -17.18 -22.80
#